data_69dd8d2bb788a256fb4d3bf1029083f0
#
_entry.id   69dd8d2bb788a256fb4d3bf1029083f0
#
_cell.length_a   1.000
_cell.length_b   1.000
_cell.length_c   1.000
_cell.angle_alpha   90.00
_cell.angle_beta   90.00
_cell.angle_gamma   90.00
#
_symmetry.space_group_name_H-M   'P 1'
#
loop_
_entity.id
_entity.type
_entity.pdbx_description
1 polymer ?
#
loop_
_entity_poly.entity_id
_entity_poly.type
_entity_poly.pdbx_seq_one_letter_code
_entity_poly.pdbx_strand_id
1 'polypeptide(L)'
;YRVGDRLYYRPGALAINGMKRIDAYRDTGDQAQLEQALKQAERLRKHAQERRNAWWLPFWYDYPPAGQEAPWFNAMTQGLALSFFVRLHHVTGDDVHLAAARQVFRSFQRLGQDREPWVAYVDGWGLLWLEHYPLPNPDHVLNAHLHAIFGIYEYWQATRSPAARNLLNGAVTTMRRRVDRYRQPGDVSIYGLRSRTQNPKYHEIHIWQLDLLGHISGDGYFARVADRLRDDRRPVGKVNGRPARNDTTIVGPHCRPQTAWAPTDETTENRSAWLIPVG
;
A
#
# COMPACT_ATOMS: atom_id res chain seq x y z
N TYR A 1 18.50 -3.37 -4.33
CA TYR A 1 18.36 -2.62 -5.58
C TYR A 1 19.73 -2.09 -6.01
N ARG A 2 20.10 -2.36 -7.25
CA ARG A 2 21.39 -1.92 -7.80
C ARG A 2 21.19 -0.67 -8.65
N VAL A 3 22.03 0.35 -8.42
CA VAL A 3 22.15 1.55 -9.27
C VAL A 3 23.63 1.69 -9.63
N GLY A 4 23.98 1.48 -10.88
CA GLY A 4 25.38 1.29 -11.28
C GLY A 4 26.00 0.12 -10.51
N ASP A 5 27.16 0.34 -9.89
CA ASP A 5 27.87 -0.68 -9.10
C ASP A 5 27.48 -0.71 -7.62
N ARG A 6 26.58 0.17 -7.19
CA ARG A 6 26.16 0.27 -5.78
C ARG A 6 24.86 -0.47 -5.52
N LEU A 7 24.82 -1.16 -4.37
CA LEU A 7 23.63 -1.78 -3.83
C LEU A 7 22.96 -0.84 -2.83
N TYR A 8 21.68 -0.60 -3.06
CA TYR A 8 20.86 0.22 -2.18
C TYR A 8 19.75 -0.62 -1.53
N TYR A 9 19.48 -0.27 -0.35
CA TYR A 9 18.38 -0.76 0.44
C TYR A 9 17.06 -0.12 -0.05
N ARG A 10 16.01 -0.95 -0.15
CA ARG A 10 14.66 -0.48 -0.50
C ARG A 10 13.71 -0.74 0.65
N PRO A 11 13.31 0.28 1.41
CA PRO A 11 12.52 0.09 2.63
C PRO A 11 11.17 -0.58 2.36
N GLY A 12 10.47 -0.24 1.28
CA GLY A 12 9.22 -0.90 0.91
C GLY A 12 9.39 -2.41 0.65
N ALA A 13 10.50 -2.82 0.02
CA ALA A 13 10.78 -4.23 -0.21
C ALA A 13 11.05 -5.00 1.09
N LEU A 14 11.71 -4.37 2.08
CA LEU A 14 11.90 -4.96 3.39
C LEU A 14 10.58 -5.14 4.13
N ALA A 15 9.70 -4.14 4.08
CA ALA A 15 8.38 -4.23 4.70
C ALA A 15 7.55 -5.38 4.08
N ILE A 16 7.49 -5.46 2.74
CA ILE A 16 6.80 -6.55 2.03
C ILE A 16 7.40 -7.91 2.43
N ASN A 17 8.73 -8.03 2.42
CA ASN A 17 9.39 -9.30 2.75
C ASN A 17 9.12 -9.69 4.22
N GLY A 18 9.17 -8.71 5.13
CA GLY A 18 8.83 -8.91 6.53
C GLY A 18 7.39 -9.39 6.72
N MET A 19 6.42 -8.79 6.03
CA MET A 19 5.02 -9.24 6.07
C MET A 19 4.85 -10.67 5.55
N LYS A 20 5.49 -11.03 4.42
CA LYS A 20 5.50 -12.41 3.91
C LYS A 20 6.09 -13.42 4.91
N ARG A 21 7.09 -13.02 5.68
CA ARG A 21 7.66 -13.86 6.75
C ARG A 21 6.68 -14.02 7.91
N ILE A 22 5.95 -12.98 8.27
CA ILE A 22 4.88 -13.07 9.27
C ILE A 22 3.78 -14.03 8.81
N ASP A 23 3.35 -13.92 7.54
CA ASP A 23 2.33 -14.81 6.98
C ASP A 23 2.83 -16.28 7.01
N ALA A 24 4.06 -16.54 6.56
CA ALA A 24 4.67 -17.87 6.64
C ALA A 24 4.78 -18.40 8.09
N TYR A 25 5.15 -17.56 9.04
CA TYR A 25 5.16 -17.94 10.47
C TYR A 25 3.77 -18.33 10.98
N ARG A 26 2.74 -17.55 10.62
CA ARG A 26 1.36 -17.85 11.03
C ARG A 26 0.84 -19.16 10.45
N ASP A 27 1.23 -19.47 9.20
CA ASP A 27 0.79 -20.67 8.51
C ASP A 27 1.51 -21.94 9.01
N THR A 28 2.78 -21.81 9.42
CA THR A 28 3.63 -22.96 9.71
C THR A 28 4.09 -23.10 11.17
N GLY A 29 4.02 -22.04 11.96
CA GLY A 29 4.63 -21.97 13.30
C GLY A 29 6.17 -21.88 13.29
N ASP A 30 6.81 -21.78 12.12
CA ASP A 30 8.27 -21.75 11.98
C ASP A 30 8.87 -20.47 12.55
N GLN A 31 9.53 -20.57 13.71
CA GLN A 31 10.16 -19.46 14.42
C GLN A 31 11.23 -18.76 13.58
N ALA A 32 11.92 -19.46 12.67
CA ALA A 32 12.91 -18.85 11.80
C ALA A 32 12.28 -17.79 10.87
N GLN A 33 11.01 -17.92 10.49
CA GLN A 33 10.30 -16.93 9.72
C GLN A 33 10.06 -15.66 10.55
N LEU A 34 9.63 -15.79 11.81
CA LEU A 34 9.44 -14.66 12.71
C LEU A 34 10.76 -13.92 12.98
N GLU A 35 11.84 -14.66 13.23
CA GLU A 35 13.18 -14.06 13.40
C GLU A 35 13.61 -13.25 12.17
N GLN A 36 13.36 -13.76 10.98
CA GLN A 36 13.65 -13.01 9.75
C GLN A 36 12.79 -11.75 9.63
N ALA A 37 11.52 -11.80 10.02
CA ALA A 37 10.67 -10.61 10.06
C ALA A 37 11.23 -9.57 11.06
N LEU A 38 11.62 -9.99 12.26
CA LEU A 38 12.21 -9.12 13.28
C LEU A 38 13.50 -8.45 12.78
N LYS A 39 14.38 -9.17 12.07
CA LYS A 39 15.57 -8.61 11.43
C LYS A 39 15.24 -7.54 10.39
N GLN A 40 14.14 -7.72 9.63
CA GLN A 40 13.69 -6.69 8.69
C GLN A 40 13.17 -5.44 9.42
N ALA A 41 12.44 -5.63 10.52
CA ALA A 41 11.93 -4.51 11.32
C ALA A 41 13.06 -3.71 11.97
N GLU A 42 14.06 -4.38 12.53
CA GLU A 42 15.25 -3.74 13.09
C GLU A 42 15.96 -2.91 12.02
N ARG A 43 16.14 -3.47 10.82
CA ARG A 43 16.76 -2.77 9.70
C ARG A 43 15.97 -1.54 9.28
N LEU A 44 14.64 -1.61 9.22
CA LEU A 44 13.79 -0.45 8.95
C LEU A 44 13.96 0.64 10.03
N ARG A 45 13.93 0.26 11.31
CA ARG A 45 14.13 1.19 12.43
C ARG A 45 15.49 1.87 12.38
N LYS A 46 16.55 1.10 12.15
CA LYS A 46 17.93 1.62 12.07
C LYS A 46 18.13 2.65 10.95
N HIS A 47 17.43 2.49 9.84
CA HIS A 47 17.56 3.37 8.67
C HIS A 47 16.48 4.44 8.58
N ALA A 48 15.48 4.43 9.47
CA ALA A 48 14.51 5.50 9.54
C ALA A 48 15.17 6.83 9.90
N GLN A 49 14.77 7.89 9.21
CA GLN A 49 15.15 9.25 9.54
C GLN A 49 14.07 9.90 10.38
N GLU A 50 14.44 10.44 11.52
CA GLU A 50 13.53 11.26 12.30
C GLU A 50 13.58 12.70 11.81
N ARG A 51 12.48 13.17 11.20
CA ARG A 51 12.28 14.55 10.77
C ARG A 51 10.85 14.99 11.07
N ARG A 52 10.64 16.22 11.47
CA ARG A 52 9.31 16.77 11.76
C ARG A 52 8.53 15.91 12.79
N ASN A 53 9.24 15.32 13.77
CA ASN A 53 8.65 14.41 14.77
C ASN A 53 7.89 13.22 14.16
N ALA A 54 8.46 12.64 13.11
CA ALA A 54 7.96 11.45 12.42
C ALA A 54 9.14 10.63 11.88
N TRP A 55 8.91 9.33 11.68
CA TRP A 55 9.88 8.48 11.00
C TRP A 55 9.59 8.42 9.50
N TRP A 56 10.66 8.63 8.74
CA TRP A 56 10.69 8.63 7.29
C TRP A 56 11.62 7.55 6.80
N LEU A 57 11.19 6.75 5.86
CA LEU A 57 11.94 5.62 5.32
C LEU A 57 12.54 6.02 3.97
N PRO A 58 13.86 6.38 3.94
CA PRO A 58 14.48 7.02 2.80
C PRO A 58 14.87 6.04 1.70
N PHE A 59 14.81 6.54 0.46
CA PHE A 59 15.53 6.00 -0.68
C PHE A 59 16.80 6.82 -0.86
N TRP A 60 17.95 6.14 -0.80
CA TRP A 60 19.28 6.77 -0.83
C TRP A 60 19.89 6.81 -2.24
N TYR A 61 19.10 6.81 -3.26
CA TYR A 61 19.52 6.90 -4.65
C TYR A 61 18.57 7.80 -5.42
N ASP A 62 19.12 8.49 -6.42
CA ASP A 62 18.33 9.31 -7.32
C ASP A 62 17.47 8.43 -8.22
N TYR A 63 16.27 8.89 -8.52
CA TYR A 63 15.38 8.24 -9.47
C TYR A 63 14.92 9.23 -10.55
N PRO A 64 15.77 9.51 -11.54
CA PRO A 64 15.53 10.51 -12.59
C PRO A 64 14.21 10.33 -13.35
N PRO A 65 13.73 9.08 -13.64
CA PRO A 65 12.46 8.90 -14.35
C PRO A 65 11.26 9.53 -13.65
N ALA A 66 11.35 9.74 -12.34
CA ALA A 66 10.31 10.40 -11.55
C ALA A 66 10.78 11.71 -10.92
N GLY A 67 11.94 12.24 -11.29
CA GLY A 67 12.48 13.51 -10.78
C GLY A 67 12.79 13.48 -9.29
N GLN A 68 13.16 12.31 -8.72
CA GLN A 68 13.46 12.17 -7.30
C GLN A 68 14.98 12.22 -7.06
N GLU A 69 15.40 13.07 -6.13
CA GLU A 69 16.78 13.17 -5.63
C GLU A 69 16.89 12.57 -4.23
N ALA A 70 18.00 11.88 -3.97
CA ALA A 70 18.23 11.24 -2.66
C ALA A 70 18.55 12.27 -1.56
N PRO A 71 18.03 12.11 -0.35
CA PRO A 71 17.07 11.10 0.08
C PRO A 71 15.62 11.51 -0.23
N TRP A 72 14.84 10.60 -0.81
CA TRP A 72 13.42 10.83 -1.05
C TRP A 72 12.54 9.80 -0.33
N PHE A 73 11.26 10.09 -0.19
CA PHE A 73 10.29 9.32 0.57
C PHE A 73 9.01 9.15 -0.24
N ASN A 74 8.19 8.15 0.08
CA ASN A 74 6.89 8.00 -0.57
C ASN A 74 5.83 7.39 0.34
N ALA A 75 4.56 7.68 0.05
CA ALA A 75 3.43 7.20 0.83
C ALA A 75 3.28 5.68 0.80
N MET A 76 3.57 5.02 -0.34
CA MET A 76 3.50 3.57 -0.45
C MET A 76 4.42 2.88 0.55
N THR A 77 5.67 3.31 0.63
CA THR A 77 6.65 2.73 1.55
C THR A 77 6.29 2.99 3.00
N GLN A 78 5.83 4.21 3.31
CA GLN A 78 5.34 4.54 4.65
C GLN A 78 4.13 3.66 5.02
N GLY A 79 3.18 3.46 4.11
CA GLY A 79 2.01 2.58 4.32
C GLY A 79 2.40 1.11 4.52
N LEU A 80 3.29 0.59 3.68
CA LEU A 80 3.79 -0.79 3.80
C LEU A 80 4.52 -1.03 5.14
N ALA A 81 5.36 -0.08 5.56
CA ALA A 81 6.05 -0.18 6.84
C ALA A 81 5.08 -0.05 8.02
N LEU A 82 4.07 0.79 7.90
CA LEU A 82 3.00 0.93 8.89
C LEU A 82 2.27 -0.40 9.09
N SER A 83 1.80 -1.04 8.00
CA SER A 83 1.22 -2.40 8.03
C SER A 83 2.17 -3.41 8.68
N PHE A 84 3.44 -3.39 8.27
CA PHE A 84 4.42 -4.35 8.76
C PHE A 84 4.62 -4.25 10.28
N PHE A 85 4.81 -3.05 10.82
CA PHE A 85 4.97 -2.86 12.26
C PHE A 85 3.70 -3.21 13.04
N VAL A 86 2.51 -2.89 12.51
CA VAL A 86 1.23 -3.29 13.12
C VAL A 86 1.11 -4.81 13.18
N ARG A 87 1.44 -5.53 12.10
CA ARG A 87 1.39 -6.99 12.05
C ARG A 87 2.41 -7.64 13.00
N LEU A 88 3.61 -7.07 13.12
CA LEU A 88 4.60 -7.54 14.10
C LEU A 88 4.07 -7.38 15.52
N HIS A 89 3.52 -6.22 15.87
CA HIS A 89 2.90 -6.05 17.18
C HIS A 89 1.81 -7.10 17.42
N HIS A 90 0.98 -7.38 16.42
CA HIS A 90 -0.09 -8.35 16.54
C HIS A 90 0.41 -9.79 16.82
N VAL A 91 1.49 -10.22 16.18
CA VAL A 91 2.00 -11.60 16.33
C VAL A 91 2.95 -11.77 17.52
N THR A 92 3.62 -10.69 17.97
CA THR A 92 4.58 -10.76 19.09
C THR A 92 4.03 -10.25 20.41
N GLY A 93 3.01 -9.40 20.39
CA GLY A 93 2.54 -8.65 21.55
C GLY A 93 3.51 -7.55 22.02
N ASP A 94 4.64 -7.32 21.32
CA ASP A 94 5.65 -6.35 21.73
C ASP A 94 5.27 -4.94 21.27
N ASP A 95 5.06 -4.05 22.25
CA ASP A 95 4.67 -2.66 22.06
C ASP A 95 5.73 -1.81 21.34
N VAL A 96 6.97 -2.26 21.26
CA VAL A 96 8.03 -1.58 20.50
C VAL A 96 7.66 -1.44 19.02
N HIS A 97 6.94 -2.43 18.47
CA HIS A 97 6.48 -2.41 17.09
C HIS A 97 5.31 -1.44 16.89
N LEU A 98 4.39 -1.37 17.85
CA LEU A 98 3.31 -0.38 17.79
C LEU A 98 3.84 1.05 17.98
N ALA A 99 4.87 1.24 18.81
CA ALA A 99 5.57 2.52 18.95
C ALA A 99 6.24 2.94 17.63
N ALA A 100 6.89 1.99 16.93
CA ALA A 100 7.45 2.23 15.59
C ALA A 100 6.36 2.60 14.58
N ALA A 101 5.23 1.88 14.57
CA ALA A 101 4.08 2.19 13.75
C ALA A 101 3.56 3.62 13.99
N ARG A 102 3.47 4.06 15.25
CA ARG A 102 3.09 5.44 15.60
C ARG A 102 4.03 6.48 15.02
N GLN A 103 5.34 6.23 15.05
CA GLN A 103 6.33 7.13 14.46
C GLN A 103 6.20 7.22 12.94
N VAL A 104 5.99 6.09 12.25
CA VAL A 104 5.73 6.06 10.81
C VAL A 104 4.40 6.75 10.48
N PHE A 105 3.33 6.50 11.24
CA PHE A 105 2.02 7.12 11.03
C PHE A 105 2.08 8.65 11.05
N ARG A 106 2.91 9.23 11.91
CA ARG A 106 3.08 10.70 11.99
C ARG A 106 3.53 11.32 10.68
N SER A 107 4.19 10.58 9.76
CA SER A 107 4.57 11.10 8.44
C SER A 107 3.35 11.49 7.59
N PHE A 108 2.26 10.73 7.69
CA PHE A 108 0.99 11.05 7.01
C PHE A 108 0.27 12.26 7.59
N GLN A 109 0.57 12.62 8.83
CA GLN A 109 0.01 13.81 9.49
C GLN A 109 0.79 15.10 9.15
N ARG A 110 1.95 14.99 8.48
CA ARG A 110 2.77 16.11 8.04
C ARG A 110 2.32 16.59 6.66
N LEU A 111 1.05 17.02 6.60
CA LEU A 111 0.45 17.54 5.38
C LEU A 111 1.20 18.78 4.87
N GLY A 112 1.15 18.95 3.54
CA GLY A 112 1.66 20.14 2.89
C GLY A 112 2.85 19.89 1.98
N GLN A 113 2.95 20.68 0.91
CA GLN A 113 4.02 20.67 -0.08
C GLN A 113 5.11 21.72 0.21
N ASP A 114 4.83 22.62 1.15
CA ASP A 114 5.66 23.76 1.53
C ASP A 114 6.79 23.39 2.49
N ARG A 115 6.78 22.20 3.06
CA ARG A 115 7.79 21.70 4.00
C ARG A 115 8.18 20.25 3.74
N GLU A 116 9.42 20.02 3.38
CA GLU A 116 10.02 18.69 3.23
C GLU A 116 10.40 18.04 4.59
N PRO A 117 10.33 16.71 4.72
CA PRO A 117 9.67 15.79 3.78
C PRO A 117 8.16 15.77 3.96
N TRP A 118 7.44 15.39 2.92
CA TRP A 118 6.00 15.14 2.93
C TRP A 118 5.64 13.93 2.05
N VAL A 119 4.50 13.29 2.29
CA VAL A 119 3.96 12.21 1.46
C VAL A 119 2.43 12.33 1.32
N ALA A 120 1.85 13.31 1.99
CA ALA A 120 0.41 13.56 1.99
C ALA A 120 0.15 15.06 1.86
N TYR A 121 -0.85 15.44 1.06
CA TYR A 121 -1.30 16.82 0.93
C TYR A 121 -2.76 16.89 0.53
N VAL A 122 -3.35 18.05 0.71
CA VAL A 122 -4.74 18.35 0.28
C VAL A 122 -4.66 19.27 -0.93
N ASP A 123 -5.25 18.85 -2.05
CA ASP A 123 -5.29 19.64 -3.27
C ASP A 123 -6.29 20.82 -3.19
N GLY A 124 -6.30 21.68 -4.23
CA GLY A 124 -7.22 22.82 -4.31
C GLY A 124 -8.70 22.43 -4.36
N TRP A 125 -9.04 21.16 -4.53
CA TRP A 125 -10.39 20.61 -4.49
C TRP A 125 -10.75 20.02 -3.12
N GLY A 126 -9.87 20.13 -2.13
CA GLY A 126 -10.02 19.57 -0.80
C GLY A 126 -9.86 18.04 -0.76
N LEU A 127 -9.17 17.43 -1.72
CA LEU A 127 -8.91 15.97 -1.77
C LEU A 127 -7.55 15.64 -1.16
N LEU A 128 -7.55 14.68 -0.24
CA LEU A 128 -6.33 14.18 0.39
C LEU A 128 -5.63 13.16 -0.51
N TRP A 129 -4.44 13.49 -0.96
CA TRP A 129 -3.58 12.63 -1.75
C TRP A 129 -2.41 12.05 -0.94
N LEU A 130 -2.10 10.80 -1.20
CA LEU A 130 -0.97 10.06 -0.63
C LEU A 130 -0.01 9.72 -1.77
N GLU A 131 1.14 10.42 -1.83
CA GLU A 131 1.96 10.48 -3.03
C GLU A 131 3.11 9.48 -3.07
N HIS A 132 3.27 8.86 -4.25
CA HIS A 132 4.43 8.02 -4.55
C HIS A 132 5.67 8.85 -4.87
N TYR A 133 5.46 9.94 -5.59
CA TYR A 133 6.51 10.89 -5.95
C TYR A 133 6.11 12.28 -5.46
N PRO A 134 6.54 12.65 -4.22
CA PRO A 134 6.23 13.97 -3.66
C PRO A 134 6.99 15.05 -4.42
N LEU A 135 6.32 15.68 -5.35
CA LEU A 135 6.79 16.77 -6.18
C LEU A 135 5.78 17.92 -6.13
N PRO A 136 6.18 19.16 -6.45
CA PRO A 136 5.23 20.29 -6.51
C PRO A 136 4.03 20.02 -7.42
N ASN A 137 4.22 19.20 -8.47
CA ASN A 137 3.17 18.74 -9.37
C ASN A 137 3.18 17.20 -9.41
N PRO A 138 2.55 16.52 -8.45
CA PRO A 138 2.65 15.08 -8.31
C PRO A 138 1.89 14.30 -9.40
N ASP A 139 2.22 13.01 -9.52
CA ASP A 139 1.64 12.15 -10.56
C ASP A 139 0.34 11.45 -10.15
N HIS A 140 0.03 11.44 -8.86
CA HIS A 140 -1.13 10.73 -8.31
C HIS A 140 -1.14 9.25 -8.69
N VAL A 141 -0.13 8.51 -8.26
CA VAL A 141 0.04 7.09 -8.59
C VAL A 141 -0.97 6.23 -7.83
N LEU A 142 -1.83 5.50 -8.57
CA LEU A 142 -2.98 4.79 -8.00
C LEU A 142 -2.57 3.71 -6.99
N ASN A 143 -1.72 2.76 -7.40
CA ASN A 143 -1.34 1.66 -6.52
C ASN A 143 -0.62 2.12 -5.26
N ALA A 144 0.11 3.22 -5.33
CA ALA A 144 0.82 3.76 -4.19
C ALA A 144 -0.13 4.41 -3.17
N HIS A 145 -1.11 5.16 -3.66
CA HIS A 145 -2.16 5.75 -2.84
C HIS A 145 -2.95 4.65 -2.10
N LEU A 146 -3.32 3.58 -2.82
CA LEU A 146 -4.06 2.45 -2.25
C LEU A 146 -3.24 1.67 -1.20
N HIS A 147 -1.97 1.39 -1.43
CA HIS A 147 -1.10 0.78 -0.42
C HIS A 147 -0.99 1.64 0.86
N ALA A 148 -0.92 2.96 0.70
CA ALA A 148 -0.90 3.85 1.85
C ALA A 148 -2.23 3.84 2.64
N ILE A 149 -3.37 3.81 1.94
CA ILE A 149 -4.70 3.61 2.56
C ILE A 149 -4.71 2.34 3.40
N PHE A 150 -4.20 1.22 2.88
CA PHE A 150 -4.20 -0.06 3.59
C PHE A 150 -3.36 -0.02 4.86
N GLY A 151 -2.19 0.61 4.81
CA GLY A 151 -1.38 0.80 6.02
C GLY A 151 -2.07 1.67 7.08
N ILE A 152 -2.71 2.76 6.67
CA ILE A 152 -3.48 3.62 7.58
C ILE A 152 -4.69 2.86 8.15
N TYR A 153 -5.36 2.03 7.35
CA TYR A 153 -6.47 1.20 7.79
C TYR A 153 -6.03 0.19 8.86
N GLU A 154 -4.97 -0.59 8.63
CA GLU A 154 -4.46 -1.55 9.63
C GLU A 154 -4.05 -0.85 10.93
N TYR A 155 -3.39 0.31 10.82
CA TYR A 155 -3.03 1.11 11.98
C TYR A 155 -4.26 1.63 12.74
N TRP A 156 -5.29 2.10 12.02
CA TRP A 156 -6.55 2.49 12.67
C TRP A 156 -7.22 1.32 13.37
N GLN A 157 -7.24 0.15 12.75
CA GLN A 157 -7.80 -1.06 13.36
C GLN A 157 -7.08 -1.43 14.66
N ALA A 158 -5.75 -1.34 14.69
CA ALA A 158 -4.97 -1.66 15.89
C ALA A 158 -5.08 -0.61 17.00
N THR A 159 -5.26 0.67 16.64
CA THR A 159 -5.16 1.78 17.62
C THR A 159 -6.45 2.50 17.89
N ARG A 160 -7.44 2.37 17.01
CA ARG A 160 -8.68 3.16 17.01
C ARG A 160 -8.44 4.68 17.00
N SER A 161 -7.28 5.11 16.51
CA SER A 161 -6.90 6.52 16.45
C SER A 161 -7.88 7.36 15.64
N PRO A 162 -8.51 8.41 16.21
CA PRO A 162 -9.36 9.32 15.43
C PRO A 162 -8.61 10.00 14.28
N ALA A 163 -7.34 10.33 14.47
CA ALA A 163 -6.50 10.92 13.42
C ALA A 163 -6.30 9.97 12.23
N ALA A 164 -6.08 8.67 12.51
CA ALA A 164 -5.97 7.66 11.47
C ALA A 164 -7.29 7.48 10.72
N ARG A 165 -8.41 7.47 11.42
CA ARG A 165 -9.75 7.41 10.81
C ARG A 165 -10.01 8.60 9.88
N ASN A 166 -9.64 9.81 10.30
CA ASN A 166 -9.83 11.01 9.50
C ASN A 166 -9.00 10.98 8.21
N LEU A 167 -7.72 10.57 8.31
CA LEU A 167 -6.86 10.40 7.12
C LEU A 167 -7.39 9.30 6.19
N LEU A 168 -7.83 8.18 6.74
CA LEU A 168 -8.45 7.10 5.98
C LEU A 168 -9.67 7.59 5.21
N ASN A 169 -10.60 8.25 5.90
CA ASN A 169 -11.82 8.78 5.27
C ASN A 169 -11.50 9.79 4.17
N GLY A 170 -10.53 10.68 4.38
CA GLY A 170 -10.08 11.64 3.38
C GLY A 170 -9.50 10.96 2.14
N ALA A 171 -8.61 9.98 2.33
CA ALA A 171 -7.97 9.27 1.22
C ALA A 171 -8.97 8.37 0.45
N VAL A 172 -9.89 7.70 1.13
CA VAL A 172 -10.99 6.93 0.50
C VAL A 172 -11.93 7.85 -0.28
N THR A 173 -12.25 9.03 0.26
CA THR A 173 -13.06 10.05 -0.44
C THR A 173 -12.37 10.51 -1.73
N THR A 174 -11.06 10.68 -1.71
CA THR A 174 -10.28 11.00 -2.90
C THR A 174 -10.45 9.92 -3.97
N MET A 175 -10.30 8.64 -3.59
CA MET A 175 -10.51 7.53 -4.52
C MET A 175 -11.96 7.47 -5.01
N ARG A 176 -12.94 7.67 -4.16
CA ARG A 176 -14.35 7.69 -4.55
C ARG A 176 -14.66 8.74 -5.64
N ARG A 177 -13.96 9.87 -5.62
CA ARG A 177 -14.13 10.98 -6.58
C ARG A 177 -13.21 10.89 -7.80
N ARG A 178 -12.13 10.12 -7.75
CA ARG A 178 -11.06 10.19 -8.77
C ARG A 178 -10.73 8.88 -9.45
N VAL A 179 -11.14 7.74 -8.92
CA VAL A 179 -10.71 6.42 -9.41
C VAL A 179 -11.12 6.15 -10.86
N ASP A 180 -12.26 6.64 -11.33
CA ASP A 180 -12.68 6.48 -12.73
C ASP A 180 -11.71 7.13 -13.73
N ARG A 181 -10.92 8.12 -13.31
CA ARG A 181 -9.92 8.77 -14.16
C ARG A 181 -8.74 7.87 -14.52
N TYR A 182 -8.57 6.77 -13.79
CA TYR A 182 -7.53 5.78 -14.07
C TYR A 182 -7.98 4.71 -15.06
N ARG A 183 -9.28 4.61 -15.32
CA ARG A 183 -9.80 3.67 -16.30
C ARG A 183 -9.49 4.14 -17.73
N GLN A 184 -9.02 3.22 -18.56
CA GLN A 184 -8.88 3.37 -20.00
C GLN A 184 -9.75 2.28 -20.65
N PRO A 185 -10.95 2.60 -21.18
CA PRO A 185 -11.83 1.60 -21.75
C PRO A 185 -11.15 0.80 -22.86
N GLY A 186 -11.23 -0.55 -22.76
CA GLY A 186 -10.62 -1.46 -23.72
C GLY A 186 -9.11 -1.63 -23.60
N ASP A 187 -8.47 -1.05 -22.56
CA ASP A 187 -7.02 -1.11 -22.37
C ASP A 187 -6.65 -1.17 -20.88
N VAL A 188 -5.36 -1.32 -20.57
CA VAL A 188 -4.85 -1.32 -19.20
C VAL A 188 -5.05 0.04 -18.53
N SER A 189 -5.36 0.02 -17.25
CA SER A 189 -5.55 1.22 -16.45
C SER A 189 -4.28 2.08 -16.37
N ILE A 190 -4.49 3.37 -16.22
CA ILE A 190 -3.44 4.37 -16.06
C ILE A 190 -2.76 4.20 -14.69
N TYR A 191 -1.43 4.25 -14.68
CA TYR A 191 -0.63 4.16 -13.45
C TYR A 191 -0.63 5.47 -12.65
N GLY A 192 -0.41 6.60 -13.33
CA GLY A 192 -0.39 7.94 -12.75
C GLY A 192 -1.20 8.92 -13.58
N LEU A 193 -1.98 9.79 -12.91
CA LEU A 193 -2.92 10.68 -13.60
C LEU A 193 -2.24 11.76 -14.44
N ARG A 194 -1.08 12.25 -14.02
CA ARG A 194 -0.33 13.27 -14.76
C ARG A 194 0.46 12.67 -15.91
N SER A 195 1.24 11.63 -15.64
CA SER A 195 2.08 10.96 -16.64
C SER A 195 1.25 10.17 -17.66
N ARG A 196 0.05 9.72 -17.27
CA ARG A 196 -0.81 8.83 -18.03
C ARG A 196 -0.13 7.55 -18.50
N THR A 197 0.92 7.15 -17.80
CA THR A 197 1.63 5.89 -18.11
C THR A 197 0.74 4.69 -17.86
N GLN A 198 0.92 3.65 -18.66
CA GLN A 198 0.20 2.39 -18.57
C GLN A 198 1.19 1.24 -18.42
N ASN A 199 0.85 0.25 -17.60
CA ASN A 199 1.66 -0.94 -17.42
C ASN A 199 0.76 -2.12 -17.04
N PRO A 200 0.76 -3.21 -17.83
CA PRO A 200 -0.07 -4.38 -17.59
C PRO A 200 0.03 -4.96 -16.18
N LYS A 201 1.24 -4.99 -15.61
CA LYS A 201 1.45 -5.46 -14.23
C LYS A 201 0.67 -4.64 -13.22
N TYR A 202 0.63 -3.31 -13.36
CA TYR A 202 -0.10 -2.46 -12.42
C TYR A 202 -1.60 -2.52 -12.62
N HIS A 203 -2.07 -2.87 -13.81
CA HIS A 203 -3.50 -3.07 -14.05
C HIS A 203 -4.07 -4.19 -13.16
N GLU A 204 -3.42 -5.33 -13.08
CA GLU A 204 -3.80 -6.43 -12.19
C GLU A 204 -3.74 -6.03 -10.70
N ILE A 205 -2.70 -5.26 -10.34
CA ILE A 205 -2.57 -4.71 -8.99
C ILE A 205 -3.73 -3.77 -8.66
N HIS A 206 -4.12 -2.88 -9.56
CA HIS A 206 -5.24 -1.96 -9.35
C HIS A 206 -6.56 -2.70 -9.13
N ILE A 207 -6.80 -3.79 -9.88
CA ILE A 207 -8.01 -4.62 -9.75
C ILE A 207 -8.15 -5.16 -8.33
N TRP A 208 -7.15 -5.92 -7.84
CA TRP A 208 -7.24 -6.51 -6.52
C TRP A 208 -7.24 -5.46 -5.40
N GLN A 209 -6.53 -4.34 -5.59
CA GLN A 209 -6.53 -3.25 -4.61
C GLN A 209 -7.90 -2.56 -4.51
N LEU A 210 -8.60 -2.40 -5.62
CA LEU A 210 -9.94 -1.81 -5.62
C LEU A 210 -10.99 -2.76 -5.02
N ASP A 211 -10.89 -4.06 -5.27
CA ASP A 211 -11.71 -5.06 -4.58
C ASP A 211 -11.52 -4.96 -3.06
N LEU A 212 -10.25 -4.94 -2.64
CA LEU A 212 -9.91 -4.81 -1.23
C LEU A 212 -10.41 -3.49 -0.64
N LEU A 213 -10.28 -2.37 -1.36
CA LEU A 213 -10.81 -1.09 -0.93
C LEU A 213 -12.33 -1.13 -0.76
N GLY A 214 -13.04 -1.83 -1.65
CA GLY A 214 -14.48 -2.08 -1.52
C GLY A 214 -14.83 -2.80 -0.22
N HIS A 215 -14.07 -3.83 0.12
CA HIS A 215 -14.27 -4.58 1.37
C HIS A 215 -14.01 -3.73 2.62
N ILE A 216 -12.88 -3.04 2.69
CA ILE A 216 -12.51 -2.27 3.89
C ILE A 216 -13.33 -1.00 4.09
N SER A 217 -13.84 -0.41 3.01
CA SER A 217 -14.68 0.80 3.08
C SER A 217 -16.18 0.51 3.19
N GLY A 218 -16.59 -0.73 2.88
CA GLY A 218 -18.00 -1.09 2.73
C GLY A 218 -18.69 -0.47 1.50
N ASP A 219 -17.91 0.17 0.58
CA ASP A 219 -18.45 0.82 -0.61
C ASP A 219 -18.31 -0.09 -1.85
N GLY A 220 -19.40 -0.74 -2.25
CA GLY A 220 -19.44 -1.60 -3.43
C GLY A 220 -19.13 -0.89 -4.77
N TYR A 221 -18.98 0.43 -4.78
CA TYR A 221 -18.55 1.16 -5.97
C TYR A 221 -17.14 0.75 -6.42
N PHE A 222 -16.21 0.55 -5.48
CA PHE A 222 -14.83 0.16 -5.81
C PHE A 222 -14.76 -1.23 -6.46
N ALA A 223 -15.56 -2.19 -5.97
CA ALA A 223 -15.68 -3.51 -6.60
C ALA A 223 -16.21 -3.38 -8.04
N ARG A 224 -17.23 -2.54 -8.27
CA ARG A 224 -17.73 -2.29 -9.65
C ARG A 224 -16.69 -1.62 -10.55
N VAL A 225 -15.80 -0.79 -10.00
CA VAL A 225 -14.68 -0.23 -10.79
C VAL A 225 -13.68 -1.34 -11.13
N ALA A 226 -13.34 -2.20 -10.17
CA ALA A 226 -12.48 -3.36 -10.40
C ALA A 226 -13.05 -4.28 -11.51
N ASP A 227 -14.35 -4.56 -11.47
CA ASP A 227 -15.02 -5.37 -12.52
C ASP A 227 -14.90 -4.71 -13.90
N ARG A 228 -15.12 -3.40 -13.99
CA ARG A 228 -14.93 -2.67 -15.25
C ARG A 228 -13.48 -2.75 -15.77
N LEU A 229 -12.49 -2.70 -14.87
CA LEU A 229 -11.09 -2.87 -15.26
C LEU A 229 -10.81 -4.30 -15.77
N ARG A 230 -11.40 -5.33 -15.15
CA ARG A 230 -11.31 -6.72 -15.64
C ARG A 230 -11.91 -6.85 -17.03
N ASP A 231 -13.07 -6.24 -17.27
CA ASP A 231 -13.77 -6.29 -18.55
C ASP A 231 -13.00 -5.57 -19.66
N ASP A 232 -12.33 -4.45 -19.33
CA ASP A 232 -11.52 -3.69 -20.29
C ASP A 232 -10.38 -4.54 -20.89
N ARG A 233 -9.90 -5.57 -20.19
CA ARG A 233 -8.79 -6.43 -20.64
C ARG A 233 -9.15 -7.90 -20.74
N ARG A 234 -10.40 -8.27 -20.92
CA ARG A 234 -10.73 -9.66 -21.24
C ARG A 234 -9.99 -10.06 -22.53
N PRO A 235 -9.30 -11.22 -22.57
CA PRO A 235 -8.75 -11.73 -23.81
C PRO A 235 -9.90 -11.91 -24.79
N VAL A 236 -9.98 -11.06 -25.79
CA VAL A 236 -10.90 -11.26 -26.93
C VAL A 236 -10.41 -12.51 -27.62
N GLY A 237 -11.21 -13.57 -27.58
CA GLY A 237 -11.09 -14.91 -28.08
C GLY A 237 -9.85 -15.25 -28.93
N LYS A 238 -9.51 -16.52 -28.97
CA LYS A 238 -8.39 -17.16 -29.67
C LYS A 238 -7.83 -16.35 -30.85
N VAL A 239 -6.64 -15.79 -30.71
CA VAL A 239 -5.86 -15.33 -31.85
C VAL A 239 -5.18 -16.56 -32.45
N ASN A 240 -5.49 -16.90 -33.71
CA ASN A 240 -4.94 -18.02 -34.48
C ASN A 240 -5.12 -19.42 -33.86
N GLY A 241 -6.28 -19.71 -33.23
CA GLY A 241 -6.61 -21.08 -32.79
C GLY A 241 -5.82 -21.55 -31.54
N ARG A 242 -4.91 -20.76 -31.02
CA ARG A 242 -4.20 -21.04 -29.77
C ARG A 242 -4.78 -20.18 -28.64
N PRO A 243 -4.99 -20.73 -27.43
CA PRO A 243 -5.35 -19.90 -26.29
C PRO A 243 -4.23 -18.86 -26.11
N ALA A 244 -4.62 -17.57 -26.00
CA ALA A 244 -3.66 -16.55 -25.60
C ALA A 244 -3.00 -17.07 -24.31
N ARG A 245 -1.69 -17.17 -24.31
CA ARG A 245 -0.95 -17.54 -23.10
C ARG A 245 -1.24 -16.46 -22.06
N ASN A 246 -2.12 -16.78 -21.13
CA ASN A 246 -2.15 -16.11 -19.86
C ASN A 246 -0.77 -16.37 -19.21
N ASP A 247 0.11 -15.43 -19.32
CA ASP A 247 1.35 -15.41 -18.51
C ASP A 247 0.95 -14.93 -17.10
N THR A 248 0.05 -15.69 -16.49
CA THR A 248 -0.47 -15.50 -15.13
C THR A 248 0.36 -16.28 -14.15
N THR A 249 1.68 -16.19 -14.23
CA THR A 249 2.58 -16.71 -13.18
C THR A 249 2.91 -15.67 -12.13
N ILE A 250 1.99 -14.74 -11.85
CA ILE A 250 1.94 -14.03 -10.58
C ILE A 250 0.52 -14.28 -10.02
N VAL A 251 0.30 -15.52 -9.62
CA VAL A 251 -0.84 -15.87 -8.78
C VAL A 251 -0.57 -15.21 -7.43
N GLY A 252 -1.24 -14.08 -7.18
CA GLY A 252 -1.45 -13.64 -5.82
C GLY A 252 -2.14 -14.78 -5.05
N PRO A 253 -1.86 -14.98 -3.77
CA PRO A 253 -2.50 -16.03 -3.00
C PRO A 253 -4.01 -15.91 -3.15
N HIS A 254 -4.67 -17.05 -3.39
CA HIS A 254 -6.11 -17.13 -3.53
C HIS A 254 -6.80 -16.48 -2.34
N CYS A 255 -7.22 -15.23 -2.48
CA CYS A 255 -8.21 -14.63 -1.61
C CYS A 255 -9.53 -15.33 -1.88
N ARG A 256 -9.83 -16.42 -1.17
CA ARG A 256 -11.23 -16.82 -0.99
C ARG A 256 -11.89 -15.71 -0.17
N PRO A 257 -12.99 -15.12 -0.65
CA PRO A 257 -13.75 -14.20 0.17
C PRO A 257 -14.29 -14.98 1.37
N GLN A 258 -13.72 -14.80 2.53
CA GLN A 258 -14.41 -15.14 3.76
C GLN A 258 -15.54 -14.14 3.94
N THR A 259 -16.72 -14.68 4.03
CA THR A 259 -18.01 -14.04 4.12
C THR A 259 -18.06 -12.83 5.05
N ALA A 260 -18.67 -11.77 4.52
CA ALA A 260 -19.41 -10.69 5.19
C ALA A 260 -18.94 -10.28 6.59
N TRP A 261 -18.25 -9.13 6.65
CA TRP A 261 -18.07 -8.40 7.87
C TRP A 261 -19.35 -7.63 8.22
N ALA A 262 -20.09 -8.12 9.20
CA ALA A 262 -21.08 -7.34 9.94
C ALA A 262 -20.39 -6.85 11.23
N PRO A 263 -20.61 -5.60 11.69
CA PRO A 263 -20.14 -5.18 12.98
C PRO A 263 -20.97 -5.89 14.06
N THR A 264 -20.45 -7.00 14.59
CA THR A 264 -20.98 -7.64 15.77
C THR A 264 -20.10 -7.32 16.96
N ASP A 265 -20.74 -7.01 18.05
CA ASP A 265 -20.21 -6.74 19.37
C ASP A 265 -19.07 -7.66 19.81
N GLU A 266 -18.20 -7.08 20.59
CA GLU A 266 -17.11 -7.61 21.37
C GLU A 266 -17.19 -9.10 21.71
N THR A 267 -16.40 -9.93 21.04
CA THR A 267 -15.79 -11.11 21.65
C THR A 267 -14.41 -11.37 21.04
N THR A 268 -13.51 -11.80 21.90
CA THR A 268 -12.06 -11.88 21.80
C THR A 268 -11.51 -12.89 20.78
N GLU A 269 -12.31 -13.51 19.92
CA GLU A 269 -11.91 -14.67 19.11
C GLU A 269 -11.58 -14.38 17.62
N ASN A 270 -11.72 -13.16 17.13
CA ASN A 270 -11.57 -12.89 15.69
C ASN A 270 -10.45 -11.89 15.34
N ARG A 271 -9.31 -11.97 16.03
CA ARG A 271 -8.15 -11.09 15.78
C ARG A 271 -7.38 -11.40 14.48
N SER A 272 -7.61 -12.56 13.85
CA SER A 272 -6.85 -13.01 12.67
C SER A 272 -7.41 -12.57 11.31
N ALA A 273 -8.64 -12.05 11.27
CA ALA A 273 -9.30 -11.67 10.01
C ALA A 273 -8.93 -10.28 9.46
N TRP A 274 -8.02 -9.55 10.12
CA TRP A 274 -7.80 -8.12 9.92
C TRP A 274 -6.60 -7.76 9.04
N LEU A 275 -5.82 -8.73 8.64
CA LEU A 275 -4.58 -8.49 7.91
C LEU A 275 -4.80 -8.54 6.40
N ILE A 276 -4.37 -7.49 5.72
CA ILE A 276 -4.44 -7.37 4.27
C ILE A 276 -3.39 -8.30 3.64
N PRO A 277 -3.75 -9.14 2.64
CA PRO A 277 -2.77 -9.96 1.95
C PRO A 277 -1.68 -9.13 1.29
N VAL A 278 -0.44 -9.59 1.35
CA VAL A 278 0.69 -8.99 0.64
C VAL A 278 0.81 -9.70 -0.69
N GLY A 279 0.37 -9.02 -1.75
CA GLY A 279 0.49 -9.51 -3.13
C GLY A 279 1.93 -9.51 -3.67
#